data_a838909a6d0eb651563c8869a47a0602
#
_entry.id   a838909a6d0eb651563c8869a47a0602
#
_cell.length_a   1.000
_cell.length_b   1.000
_cell.length_c   1.000
_cell.angle_alpha   90.00
_cell.angle_beta   90.00
_cell.angle_gamma   90.00
#
_symmetry.space_group_name_H-M   'P 1'
#
loop_
_entity.id
_entity.type
_entity.pdbx_description
1 polymer ?
#
loop_
_entity_poly.entity_id
_entity_poly.type
_entity_poly.pdbx_seq_one_letter_code
_entity_poly.pdbx_strand_id
1 'polypeptide(L)'
;MIYTEAEHFIKESHNEVIRLGLGRIEELLERLGCPQKKLKFIHVAGTNGKGSVCAMTAEILKTAGYKTGLFTSPVISAYREQFRINGEMISEEEFVRYAELVRNVCTKMTDVPSEFEKAVALAFLYFNENRCDFVVLEVGMGGCDDATNVIEVPEVAAIVNIDYDHMGFLGTTLEEIAQKKAGIIKENGTVVIAGQSETVMNVLIKKCQEKKAGFKSTDVQNIKITDRSIHGQTFGYKQYTGIRLSLLGDYQCENAAVVLEIMDCLTRKGYRIPVNAVYDGMKNVYWQGRFEILSEAPLFIVDGAHNPDGINALRANLENYFTGEKFIFITGILRDKGITDQYA
;
A
#
# COMPACT_ATOMS: atom_id res chain seq x y z
N MET A 1 19.31 -22.68 -7.06
CA MET A 1 17.94 -22.93 -6.47
C MET A 1 16.92 -22.87 -7.60
N ILE A 2 15.88 -23.70 -7.60
CA ILE A 2 14.70 -23.50 -8.47
C ILE A 2 13.71 -22.55 -7.80
N TYR A 3 12.71 -22.05 -8.56
CA TYR A 3 11.76 -21.04 -8.05
C TYR A 3 11.02 -21.48 -6.78
N THR A 4 10.52 -22.72 -6.75
CA THR A 4 9.81 -23.24 -5.58
C THR A 4 10.66 -23.32 -4.32
N GLU A 5 11.94 -23.63 -4.45
CA GLU A 5 12.91 -23.63 -3.34
C GLU A 5 13.19 -22.19 -2.86
N ALA A 6 13.30 -21.25 -3.80
CA ALA A 6 13.52 -19.85 -3.50
C ALA A 6 12.31 -19.23 -2.78
N GLU A 7 11.10 -19.50 -3.26
CA GLU A 7 9.85 -19.06 -2.63
C GLU A 7 9.71 -19.67 -1.24
N HIS A 8 9.98 -20.97 -1.10
CA HIS A 8 9.95 -21.64 0.21
C HIS A 8 10.93 -21.00 1.20
N PHE A 9 12.18 -20.75 0.77
CA PHE A 9 13.17 -20.07 1.61
C PHE A 9 12.72 -18.69 2.07
N ILE A 10 12.14 -17.88 1.17
CA ILE A 10 11.64 -16.54 1.56
C ILE A 10 10.48 -16.67 2.54
N LYS A 11 9.52 -17.56 2.29
CA LYS A 11 8.34 -17.79 3.14
C LYS A 11 8.66 -18.45 4.48
N GLU A 12 9.75 -19.18 4.56
CA GLU A 12 10.12 -19.88 5.80
C GLU A 12 10.36 -18.88 6.92
N SER A 13 9.56 -18.96 7.98
CA SER A 13 9.76 -18.21 9.21
C SER A 13 10.15 -19.20 10.31
N HIS A 14 11.34 -19.03 10.88
CA HIS A 14 11.80 -19.86 11.99
C HIS A 14 11.09 -19.54 13.32
N ASN A 15 10.23 -18.52 13.35
CA ASN A 15 9.47 -18.12 14.53
C ASN A 15 8.00 -17.97 14.17
N GLU A 16 7.13 -18.68 14.88
CA GLU A 16 5.66 -18.53 14.78
C GLU A 16 5.16 -17.18 15.30
N VAL A 17 6.00 -16.43 16.00
CA VAL A 17 5.65 -15.17 16.65
C VAL A 17 6.20 -13.99 15.84
N ILE A 18 5.32 -13.04 15.54
CA ILE A 18 5.72 -11.76 14.92
C ILE A 18 6.65 -11.02 15.90
N ARG A 19 7.87 -10.76 15.48
CA ARG A 19 8.88 -10.02 16.25
C ARG A 19 9.10 -8.65 15.62
N LEU A 20 8.60 -7.62 16.24
CA LEU A 20 8.76 -6.24 15.81
C LEU A 20 10.19 -5.74 16.04
N GLY A 21 10.58 -4.72 15.27
CA GLY A 21 11.88 -4.05 15.37
C GLY A 21 12.70 -4.14 14.08
N LEU A 22 13.59 -3.16 13.88
CA LEU A 22 14.32 -2.98 12.63
C LEU A 22 15.71 -3.65 12.59
N GLY A 23 16.26 -4.08 13.73
CA GLY A 23 17.65 -4.53 13.81
C GLY A 23 18.01 -5.67 12.84
N ARG A 24 17.13 -6.65 12.63
CA ARG A 24 17.39 -7.78 11.71
C ARG A 24 17.42 -7.32 10.25
N ILE A 25 16.45 -6.54 9.84
CA ILE A 25 16.41 -6.03 8.46
C ILE A 25 17.54 -5.03 8.20
N GLU A 26 17.93 -4.21 9.17
CA GLU A 26 19.07 -3.30 9.08
C GLU A 26 20.37 -4.08 8.88
N GLU A 27 20.64 -5.10 9.70
CA GLU A 27 21.81 -5.99 9.54
C GLU A 27 21.79 -6.69 8.17
N LEU A 28 20.64 -7.24 7.75
CA LEU A 28 20.50 -7.89 6.45
C LEU A 28 20.86 -6.93 5.31
N LEU A 29 20.28 -5.73 5.31
CA LEU A 29 20.52 -4.74 4.26
C LEU A 29 21.94 -4.19 4.27
N GLU A 30 22.56 -4.02 5.45
CA GLU A 30 23.95 -3.60 5.55
C GLU A 30 24.87 -4.64 4.88
N ARG A 31 24.68 -5.91 5.17
CA ARG A 31 25.43 -7.01 4.55
C ARG A 31 25.16 -7.16 3.04
N LEU A 32 24.01 -6.71 2.55
CA LEU A 32 23.64 -6.64 1.13
C LEU A 32 24.10 -5.34 0.43
N GLY A 33 24.84 -4.45 1.12
CA GLY A 33 25.38 -3.23 0.55
C GLY A 33 24.38 -2.06 0.50
N CYS A 34 23.39 -2.05 1.38
CA CYS A 34 22.40 -0.98 1.58
C CYS A 34 21.70 -0.54 0.30
N PRO A 35 21.07 -1.44 -0.48
CA PRO A 35 20.45 -1.11 -1.76
C PRO A 35 19.37 -0.02 -1.63
N GLN A 36 18.65 0.05 -0.50
CA GLN A 36 17.61 1.03 -0.23
C GLN A 36 18.10 2.48 -0.23
N LYS A 37 19.39 2.74 0.07
CA LYS A 37 19.93 4.10 0.10
C LYS A 37 20.07 4.74 -1.29
N LYS A 38 19.94 3.97 -2.36
CA LYS A 38 20.03 4.42 -3.74
C LYS A 38 18.67 4.62 -4.40
N LEU A 39 17.58 4.37 -3.69
CA LEU A 39 16.22 4.40 -4.17
C LEU A 39 15.46 5.62 -3.62
N LYS A 40 14.49 6.10 -4.38
CA LYS A 40 13.55 7.15 -3.96
C LYS A 40 12.20 6.52 -3.69
N PHE A 41 11.62 6.82 -2.54
CA PHE A 41 10.41 6.14 -2.09
C PHE A 41 9.19 7.04 -1.99
N ILE A 42 8.04 6.51 -2.34
CA ILE A 42 6.73 6.93 -1.85
C ILE A 42 6.30 5.86 -0.86
N HIS A 43 6.19 6.19 0.42
CA HIS A 43 5.97 5.24 1.51
C HIS A 43 4.54 5.36 2.05
N VAL A 44 3.75 4.29 1.98
CA VAL A 44 2.31 4.34 2.25
C VAL A 44 1.94 3.47 3.45
N ALA A 45 1.41 4.09 4.51
CA ALA A 45 0.86 3.44 5.69
C ALA A 45 -0.64 3.73 5.86
N GLY A 46 -1.33 2.91 6.62
CA GLY A 46 -2.76 3.03 6.92
C GLY A 46 -3.38 1.70 7.31
N THR A 47 -4.67 1.67 7.54
CA THR A 47 -5.43 0.44 7.75
C THR A 47 -5.96 -0.06 6.41
N ASN A 48 -6.88 0.65 5.81
CA ASN A 48 -7.48 0.33 4.51
C ASN A 48 -7.01 1.33 3.44
N GLY A 49 -6.97 0.90 2.17
CA GLY A 49 -6.62 1.77 1.04
C GLY A 49 -5.14 1.79 0.65
N LYS A 50 -4.20 1.26 1.45
CA LYS A 50 -2.77 1.26 1.15
C LYS A 50 -2.44 0.76 -0.26
N GLY A 51 -2.81 -0.48 -0.56
CA GLY A 51 -2.54 -1.12 -1.85
C GLY A 51 -3.16 -0.37 -3.03
N SER A 52 -4.39 0.16 -2.88
CA SER A 52 -5.04 0.99 -3.92
C SER A 52 -4.28 2.29 -4.17
N VAL A 53 -3.87 3.00 -3.12
CA VAL A 53 -3.04 4.21 -3.23
C VAL A 53 -1.69 3.89 -3.87
N CYS A 54 -1.07 2.77 -3.48
CA CYS A 54 0.18 2.31 -4.08
C CYS A 54 0.02 2.02 -5.57
N ALA A 55 -1.02 1.28 -5.97
CA ALA A 55 -1.28 0.92 -7.35
C ALA A 55 -1.55 2.16 -8.23
N MET A 56 -2.44 3.07 -7.80
CA MET A 56 -2.72 4.32 -8.51
C MET A 56 -1.46 5.19 -8.63
N THR A 57 -0.68 5.32 -7.56
CA THR A 57 0.57 6.09 -7.55
C THR A 57 1.57 5.51 -8.54
N ALA A 58 1.77 4.20 -8.52
CA ALA A 58 2.71 3.52 -9.41
C ALA A 58 2.29 3.63 -10.89
N GLU A 59 0.99 3.49 -11.19
CA GLU A 59 0.49 3.60 -12.56
C GLU A 59 0.63 5.03 -13.12
N ILE A 60 0.37 6.06 -12.31
CA ILE A 60 0.60 7.45 -12.73
C ILE A 60 2.08 7.72 -13.00
N LEU A 61 2.98 7.31 -12.10
CA LEU A 61 4.42 7.50 -12.28
C LEU A 61 4.93 6.77 -13.52
N LYS A 62 4.51 5.53 -13.75
CA LYS A 62 4.78 4.78 -14.97
C LYS A 62 4.29 5.52 -16.21
N THR A 63 3.04 6.00 -16.19
CA THR A 63 2.44 6.77 -17.30
C THR A 63 3.17 8.09 -17.54
N ALA A 64 3.74 8.70 -16.50
CA ALA A 64 4.60 9.88 -16.60
C ALA A 64 6.00 9.57 -17.16
N GLY A 65 6.34 8.30 -17.42
CA GLY A 65 7.60 7.87 -18.03
C GLY A 65 8.69 7.45 -17.02
N TYR A 66 8.38 7.34 -15.73
CA TYR A 66 9.33 6.87 -14.73
C TYR A 66 9.35 5.35 -14.65
N LYS A 67 10.54 4.75 -14.51
CA LYS A 67 10.67 3.34 -14.15
C LYS A 67 10.30 3.16 -12.68
N THR A 68 9.13 2.62 -12.42
CA THR A 68 8.52 2.60 -11.10
C THR A 68 8.44 1.18 -10.54
N GLY A 69 9.13 0.97 -9.40
CA GLY A 69 8.97 -0.21 -8.57
C GLY A 69 7.71 -0.11 -7.71
N LEU A 70 7.06 -1.24 -7.48
CA LEU A 70 5.90 -1.36 -6.60
C LEU A 70 6.07 -2.58 -5.70
N PHE A 71 6.07 -2.35 -4.38
CA PHE A 71 6.05 -3.41 -3.38
C PHE A 71 4.77 -3.33 -2.56
N THR A 72 4.00 -4.40 -2.53
CA THR A 72 2.69 -4.48 -1.86
C THR A 72 2.52 -5.80 -1.13
N SER A 73 1.64 -5.81 -0.12
CA SER A 73 1.23 -7.00 0.65
C SER A 73 -0.20 -6.85 1.17
N PRO A 74 -0.91 -7.95 1.49
CA PRO A 74 -0.51 -9.34 1.33
C PRO A 74 -0.60 -9.84 -0.11
N VAL A 75 -0.12 -11.06 -0.35
CA VAL A 75 -0.28 -11.81 -1.61
C VAL A 75 -1.72 -12.24 -1.78
N ILE A 76 -2.26 -12.13 -3.00
CA ILE A 76 -3.59 -12.60 -3.37
C ILE A 76 -3.50 -13.87 -4.24
N SER A 77 -2.71 -13.85 -5.30
CA SER A 77 -2.66 -14.95 -6.27
C SER A 77 -1.29 -15.61 -6.39
N ALA A 78 -0.22 -14.83 -6.53
CA ALA A 78 1.13 -15.34 -6.74
C ALA A 78 2.14 -14.56 -5.90
N TYR A 79 3.06 -15.26 -5.23
CA TYR A 79 4.02 -14.62 -4.32
C TYR A 79 4.82 -13.50 -4.99
N ARG A 80 5.14 -13.65 -6.28
CA ARG A 80 5.88 -12.67 -7.08
C ARG A 80 5.11 -11.36 -7.35
N GLU A 81 3.80 -11.35 -7.16
CA GLU A 81 3.00 -10.13 -7.38
C GLU A 81 3.34 -8.97 -6.45
N GLN A 82 4.02 -9.26 -5.33
CA GLN A 82 4.53 -8.24 -4.41
C GLN A 82 5.63 -7.38 -5.03
N PHE A 83 6.32 -7.88 -6.07
CA PHE A 83 7.52 -7.28 -6.66
C PHE A 83 7.26 -6.92 -8.11
N ARG A 84 6.83 -5.70 -8.37
CA ARG A 84 6.51 -5.26 -9.74
C ARG A 84 7.39 -4.07 -10.16
N ILE A 85 7.74 -4.04 -11.45
CA ILE A 85 8.32 -2.86 -12.10
C ILE A 85 7.44 -2.53 -13.30
N ASN A 86 6.93 -1.29 -13.35
CA ASN A 86 6.03 -0.82 -14.41
C ASN A 86 4.81 -1.75 -14.63
N GLY A 87 4.30 -2.34 -13.55
CA GLY A 87 3.15 -3.25 -13.57
C GLY A 87 3.50 -4.73 -13.78
N GLU A 88 4.68 -5.04 -14.32
CA GLU A 88 5.13 -6.41 -14.55
C GLU A 88 5.74 -7.04 -13.29
N MET A 89 5.32 -8.27 -12.99
CA MET A 89 5.90 -9.04 -11.88
C MET A 89 7.34 -9.43 -12.18
N ILE A 90 8.16 -9.51 -11.15
CA ILE A 90 9.51 -10.07 -11.21
C ILE A 90 9.49 -11.46 -11.88
N SER A 91 10.44 -11.75 -12.77
CA SER A 91 10.57 -13.07 -13.38
C SER A 91 10.99 -14.13 -12.34
N GLU A 92 10.78 -15.41 -12.64
CA GLU A 92 11.21 -16.50 -11.74
C GLU A 92 12.74 -16.53 -11.62
N GLU A 93 13.46 -16.29 -12.70
CA GLU A 93 14.91 -16.26 -12.74
C GLU A 93 15.48 -15.13 -11.85
N GLU A 94 14.91 -13.92 -11.98
CA GLU A 94 15.34 -12.79 -11.14
C GLU A 94 14.97 -13.02 -9.67
N PHE A 95 13.78 -13.55 -9.39
CA PHE A 95 13.38 -13.88 -8.02
C PHE A 95 14.34 -14.88 -7.39
N VAL A 96 14.68 -15.97 -8.09
CA VAL A 96 15.67 -16.96 -7.63
C VAL A 96 17.02 -16.32 -7.36
N ARG A 97 17.49 -15.50 -8.28
CA ARG A 97 18.79 -14.82 -8.16
C ARG A 97 18.85 -13.95 -6.90
N TYR A 98 17.84 -13.12 -6.64
CA TYR A 98 17.83 -12.25 -5.45
C TYR A 98 17.57 -13.05 -4.17
N ALA A 99 16.74 -14.08 -4.20
CA ALA A 99 16.53 -14.96 -3.06
C ALA A 99 17.83 -15.68 -2.66
N GLU A 100 18.68 -16.07 -3.62
CA GLU A 100 20.01 -16.64 -3.33
C GLU A 100 20.95 -15.65 -2.65
N LEU A 101 20.94 -14.36 -3.07
CA LEU A 101 21.72 -13.32 -2.41
C LEU A 101 21.27 -13.13 -0.96
N VAL A 102 19.96 -13.03 -0.72
CA VAL A 102 19.39 -12.93 0.62
C VAL A 102 19.76 -14.14 1.47
N ARG A 103 19.62 -15.38 0.92
CA ARG A 103 19.95 -16.62 1.61
C ARG A 103 21.40 -16.66 2.04
N ASN A 104 22.33 -16.29 1.16
CA ASN A 104 23.77 -16.30 1.44
C ASN A 104 24.16 -15.36 2.59
N VAL A 105 23.37 -14.32 2.84
CA VAL A 105 23.55 -13.45 3.99
C VAL A 105 22.86 -14.02 5.23
N CYS A 106 21.59 -14.45 5.13
CA CYS A 106 20.82 -14.99 6.24
C CYS A 106 21.51 -16.18 6.93
N THR A 107 22.18 -17.06 6.17
CA THR A 107 22.94 -18.20 6.74
C THR A 107 24.12 -17.78 7.63
N LYS A 108 24.51 -16.50 7.61
CA LYS A 108 25.61 -15.94 8.40
C LYS A 108 25.11 -15.00 9.52
N MET A 109 23.81 -14.86 9.65
CA MET A 109 23.16 -14.04 10.68
C MET A 109 22.80 -14.91 11.88
N THR A 110 22.99 -14.39 13.08
CA THR A 110 22.60 -15.08 14.32
C THR A 110 21.09 -14.96 14.55
N ASP A 111 20.52 -13.79 14.31
CA ASP A 111 19.07 -13.55 14.39
C ASP A 111 18.50 -13.53 12.96
N VAL A 112 17.83 -14.61 12.58
CA VAL A 112 17.35 -14.82 11.22
C VAL A 112 16.16 -13.90 10.92
N PRO A 113 16.19 -13.16 9.79
CA PRO A 113 15.09 -12.32 9.37
C PRO A 113 13.79 -13.09 9.11
N SER A 114 12.66 -12.46 9.40
CA SER A 114 11.32 -12.98 9.09
C SER A 114 11.06 -13.05 7.58
N GLU A 115 9.97 -13.72 7.19
CA GLU A 115 9.51 -13.74 5.79
C GLU A 115 9.42 -12.32 5.21
N PHE A 116 8.73 -11.42 5.90
CA PHE A 116 8.50 -10.06 5.42
C PHE A 116 9.80 -9.26 5.30
N GLU A 117 10.73 -9.39 6.26
CA GLU A 117 12.05 -8.76 6.20
C GLU A 117 12.88 -9.26 5.01
N LYS A 118 12.83 -10.58 4.72
CA LYS A 118 13.49 -11.17 3.55
C LYS A 118 12.87 -10.66 2.24
N ALA A 119 11.53 -10.58 2.19
CA ALA A 119 10.82 -10.04 1.04
C ALA A 119 11.16 -8.57 0.76
N VAL A 120 11.18 -7.72 1.80
CA VAL A 120 11.59 -6.30 1.68
C VAL A 120 13.03 -6.18 1.18
N ALA A 121 13.97 -6.99 1.70
CA ALA A 121 15.36 -6.97 1.25
C ALA A 121 15.49 -7.41 -0.22
N LEU A 122 14.76 -8.45 -0.63
CA LEU A 122 14.69 -8.89 -2.03
C LEU A 122 14.15 -7.77 -2.93
N ALA A 123 13.06 -7.10 -2.51
CA ALA A 123 12.47 -5.99 -3.25
C ALA A 123 13.49 -4.86 -3.49
N PHE A 124 14.23 -4.46 -2.46
CA PHE A 124 15.22 -3.39 -2.58
C PHE A 124 16.40 -3.76 -3.49
N LEU A 125 16.84 -5.02 -3.47
CA LEU A 125 17.84 -5.51 -4.44
C LEU A 125 17.31 -5.43 -5.87
N TYR A 126 16.10 -5.97 -6.10
CA TYR A 126 15.44 -5.98 -7.40
C TYR A 126 15.27 -4.58 -7.98
N PHE A 127 14.71 -3.65 -7.20
CA PHE A 127 14.47 -2.29 -7.68
C PHE A 127 15.75 -1.50 -7.90
N ASN A 128 16.76 -1.68 -7.03
CA ASN A 128 18.05 -1.00 -7.16
C ASN A 128 18.83 -1.47 -8.39
N GLU A 129 18.95 -2.78 -8.61
CA GLU A 129 19.65 -3.30 -9.77
C GLU A 129 18.95 -2.94 -11.08
N ASN A 130 17.63 -2.89 -11.06
CA ASN A 130 16.83 -2.43 -12.18
C ASN A 130 16.80 -0.91 -12.35
N ARG A 131 17.46 -0.13 -11.48
CA ARG A 131 17.55 1.34 -11.54
C ARG A 131 16.17 2.00 -11.60
N CYS A 132 15.25 1.60 -10.71
CA CYS A 132 13.98 2.26 -10.60
C CYS A 132 14.15 3.74 -10.20
N ASP A 133 13.44 4.64 -10.88
CA ASP A 133 13.42 6.07 -10.57
C ASP A 133 12.67 6.34 -9.27
N PHE A 134 11.59 5.58 -9.04
CA PHE A 134 10.77 5.57 -7.83
C PHE A 134 10.43 4.17 -7.39
N VAL A 135 10.24 4.01 -6.09
CA VAL A 135 9.64 2.81 -5.50
C VAL A 135 8.43 3.24 -4.68
N VAL A 136 7.26 2.74 -5.04
CA VAL A 136 6.05 2.86 -4.22
C VAL A 136 6.02 1.68 -3.28
N LEU A 137 6.08 1.97 -1.98
CA LEU A 137 6.36 1.01 -0.92
C LEU A 137 5.20 0.96 0.06
N GLU A 138 4.47 -0.16 0.09
CA GLU A 138 3.40 -0.39 1.06
C GLU A 138 3.97 -0.90 2.38
N VAL A 139 3.56 -0.29 3.49
CA VAL A 139 3.81 -0.79 4.85
C VAL A 139 3.03 -2.07 5.09
N GLY A 140 3.68 -3.10 5.57
CA GLY A 140 3.02 -4.36 5.91
C GLY A 140 2.08 -4.20 7.11
N MET A 141 2.63 -3.77 8.25
CA MET A 141 1.85 -3.58 9.48
C MET A 141 2.39 -2.43 10.33
N GLY A 142 1.48 -1.57 10.81
CA GLY A 142 1.86 -0.45 11.67
C GLY A 142 2.60 0.63 10.91
N GLY A 143 3.89 0.78 11.15
CA GLY A 143 4.76 1.77 10.50
C GLY A 143 6.13 1.90 11.18
N CYS A 144 6.20 2.29 12.47
CA CYS A 144 7.48 2.56 13.14
C CYS A 144 8.44 1.37 13.14
N ASP A 145 7.91 0.17 13.37
CA ASP A 145 8.67 -1.07 13.51
C ASP A 145 8.54 -1.99 12.29
N ASP A 146 7.94 -1.49 11.21
CA ASP A 146 7.75 -2.23 9.97
C ASP A 146 9.07 -2.29 9.17
N ALA A 147 9.36 -3.45 8.58
CA ALA A 147 10.61 -3.66 7.85
C ALA A 147 10.81 -2.66 6.69
N THR A 148 9.73 -2.11 6.13
CA THR A 148 9.82 -1.07 5.09
C THR A 148 10.33 0.26 5.62
N ASN A 149 10.27 0.49 6.95
CA ASN A 149 10.64 1.76 7.57
C ASN A 149 12.15 1.97 7.79
N VAL A 150 12.97 1.02 7.33
CA VAL A 150 14.46 1.15 7.30
C VAL A 150 14.97 2.17 6.27
N ILE A 151 14.07 2.71 5.45
CA ILE A 151 14.40 3.76 4.49
C ILE A 151 14.66 5.10 5.18
N GLU A 152 15.45 5.94 4.53
CA GLU A 152 15.64 7.33 4.93
C GLU A 152 14.35 8.14 4.70
N VAL A 153 14.46 9.45 4.52
CA VAL A 153 13.30 10.32 4.26
C VAL A 153 12.72 10.00 2.88
N PRO A 154 11.49 9.49 2.78
CA PRO A 154 10.86 9.26 1.48
C PRO A 154 10.55 10.59 0.77
N GLU A 155 10.39 10.55 -0.55
CA GLU A 155 9.92 11.73 -1.30
C GLU A 155 8.56 12.19 -0.80
N VAL A 156 7.66 11.25 -0.54
CA VAL A 156 6.38 11.50 0.13
C VAL A 156 6.07 10.30 1.04
N ALA A 157 5.75 10.56 2.30
CA ALA A 157 5.07 9.62 3.16
C ALA A 157 3.56 9.84 3.06
N ALA A 158 2.79 8.79 2.84
CA ALA A 158 1.32 8.89 2.77
C ALA A 158 0.69 8.06 3.88
N ILE A 159 -0.26 8.65 4.61
CA ILE A 159 -1.03 7.95 5.62
C ILE A 159 -2.49 7.97 5.17
N VAL A 160 -2.96 6.80 4.73
CA VAL A 160 -4.33 6.58 4.29
C VAL A 160 -5.24 6.32 5.49
N ASN A 161 -6.49 5.87 5.25
CA ASN A 161 -7.45 5.65 6.33
C ASN A 161 -6.88 4.81 7.48
N ILE A 162 -7.11 5.26 8.72
CA ILE A 162 -6.76 4.55 9.96
C ILE A 162 -8.04 4.16 10.68
N ASP A 163 -8.18 2.87 10.94
CA ASP A 163 -9.25 2.28 11.71
C ASP A 163 -8.73 1.10 12.53
N TYR A 164 -9.60 0.44 13.29
CA TYR A 164 -9.26 -0.72 14.10
C TYR A 164 -8.86 -1.91 13.24
N ASP A 165 -7.63 -2.33 13.37
CA ASP A 165 -7.07 -3.55 12.80
C ASP A 165 -5.79 -3.94 13.56
N HIS A 166 -5.44 -5.22 13.55
CA HIS A 166 -4.24 -5.75 14.21
C HIS A 166 -4.09 -5.30 15.67
N MET A 167 -5.21 -5.21 16.43
CA MET A 167 -5.25 -4.64 17.78
C MET A 167 -4.30 -5.33 18.77
N GLY A 168 -4.00 -6.62 18.56
CA GLY A 168 -3.02 -7.36 19.38
C GLY A 168 -1.58 -6.86 19.25
N PHE A 169 -1.26 -6.09 18.20
CA PHE A 169 0.10 -5.57 17.92
C PHE A 169 0.18 -4.04 17.91
N LEU A 170 -0.87 -3.36 17.43
CA LEU A 170 -0.85 -1.92 17.21
C LEU A 170 -1.44 -1.12 18.35
N GLY A 171 -2.20 -1.77 19.24
CA GLY A 171 -2.92 -1.12 20.33
C GLY A 171 -4.43 -1.26 20.20
N THR A 172 -5.14 -0.87 21.26
CA THR A 172 -6.59 -1.03 21.41
C THR A 172 -7.38 0.24 21.16
N THR A 173 -6.69 1.36 20.94
CA THR A 173 -7.28 2.68 20.62
C THR A 173 -6.82 3.19 19.27
N LEU A 174 -7.61 4.06 18.66
CA LEU A 174 -7.24 4.71 17.39
C LEU A 174 -5.98 5.56 17.54
N GLU A 175 -5.76 6.17 18.71
CA GLU A 175 -4.57 6.95 19.02
C GLU A 175 -3.31 6.08 19.00
N GLU A 176 -3.33 4.90 19.62
CA GLU A 176 -2.20 3.97 19.65
C GLU A 176 -1.88 3.47 18.23
N ILE A 177 -2.91 3.08 17.47
CA ILE A 177 -2.76 2.64 16.09
C ILE A 177 -2.19 3.78 15.22
N ALA A 178 -2.71 5.00 15.37
CA ALA A 178 -2.23 6.17 14.65
C ALA A 178 -0.77 6.50 15.00
N GLN A 179 -0.37 6.40 16.28
CA GLN A 179 1.02 6.60 16.70
C GLN A 179 1.98 5.60 16.03
N LYS A 180 1.60 4.32 15.94
CA LYS A 180 2.39 3.30 15.26
C LYS A 180 2.55 3.60 13.78
N LYS A 181 1.46 3.98 13.11
CA LYS A 181 1.47 4.33 11.67
C LYS A 181 2.22 5.64 11.39
N ALA A 182 2.13 6.61 12.29
CA ALA A 182 2.88 7.87 12.21
C ALA A 182 4.41 7.67 12.26
N GLY A 183 4.90 6.47 12.60
CA GLY A 183 6.31 6.13 12.59
C GLY A 183 7.00 6.26 11.23
N ILE A 184 6.26 6.29 10.13
CA ILE A 184 6.83 6.54 8.78
C ILE A 184 7.13 8.02 8.52
N ILE A 185 6.67 8.93 9.38
CA ILE A 185 6.93 10.38 9.28
C ILE A 185 8.37 10.65 9.74
N LYS A 186 9.21 11.04 8.80
CA LYS A 186 10.64 11.30 9.03
C LYS A 186 10.91 12.80 9.23
N GLU A 187 12.07 13.09 9.81
CA GLU A 187 12.54 14.47 10.05
C GLU A 187 12.56 15.30 8.74
N ASN A 188 11.97 16.50 8.77
CA ASN A 188 11.84 17.40 7.61
C ASN A 188 11.17 16.76 6.35
N GLY A 189 10.42 15.69 6.53
CA GLY A 189 9.74 14.98 5.46
C GLY A 189 8.55 15.72 4.85
N THR A 190 8.01 15.17 3.78
CA THR A 190 6.75 15.60 3.15
C THR A 190 5.69 14.53 3.39
N VAL A 191 4.54 14.91 3.93
CA VAL A 191 3.49 13.97 4.34
C VAL A 191 2.18 14.30 3.67
N VAL A 192 1.47 13.28 3.17
CA VAL A 192 0.08 13.38 2.73
C VAL A 192 -0.77 12.52 3.68
N ILE A 193 -1.83 13.11 4.22
CA ILE A 193 -2.72 12.47 5.20
C ILE A 193 -4.13 12.42 4.60
N ALA A 194 -4.74 11.23 4.55
CA ALA A 194 -6.16 11.10 4.23
C ALA A 194 -7.02 11.84 5.27
N GLY A 195 -8.16 12.38 4.88
CA GLY A 195 -9.14 12.95 5.82
C GLY A 195 -9.60 11.87 6.79
N GLN A 196 -9.52 12.16 8.10
CA GLN A 196 -9.75 11.19 9.17
C GLN A 196 -10.47 11.82 10.35
N SER A 197 -10.81 11.02 11.37
CA SER A 197 -11.38 11.53 12.62
C SER A 197 -10.43 12.54 13.29
N GLU A 198 -10.98 13.47 14.04
CA GLU A 198 -10.21 14.49 14.75
C GLU A 198 -9.14 13.88 15.67
N THR A 199 -9.49 12.80 16.35
CA THR A 199 -8.58 12.04 17.22
C THR A 199 -7.33 11.60 16.47
N VAL A 200 -7.51 10.94 15.32
CA VAL A 200 -6.40 10.47 14.47
C VAL A 200 -5.62 11.64 13.90
N MET A 201 -6.30 12.67 13.38
CA MET A 201 -5.67 13.87 12.83
C MET A 201 -4.76 14.56 13.84
N ASN A 202 -5.21 14.69 15.10
CA ASN A 202 -4.42 15.31 16.17
C ASN A 202 -3.10 14.57 16.43
N VAL A 203 -3.11 13.23 16.43
CA VAL A 203 -1.90 12.40 16.56
C VAL A 203 -0.95 12.65 15.39
N LEU A 204 -1.45 12.60 14.15
CA LEU A 204 -0.64 12.73 12.95
C LEU A 204 -0.05 14.13 12.80
N ILE A 205 -0.83 15.18 13.06
CA ILE A 205 -0.38 16.58 13.02
C ILE A 205 0.70 16.83 14.08
N LYS A 206 0.48 16.34 15.32
CA LYS A 206 1.48 16.43 16.38
C LYS A 206 2.80 15.77 15.94
N LYS A 207 2.71 14.58 15.33
CA LYS A 207 3.90 13.89 14.82
C LYS A 207 4.62 14.66 13.72
N CYS A 208 3.89 15.28 12.80
CA CYS A 208 4.46 16.16 11.78
C CYS A 208 5.20 17.34 12.42
N GLN A 209 4.61 17.98 13.44
CA GLN A 209 5.25 19.07 14.17
C GLN A 209 6.53 18.63 14.88
N GLU A 210 6.50 17.50 15.60
CA GLU A 210 7.66 16.90 16.27
C GLU A 210 8.81 16.63 15.29
N LYS A 211 8.48 16.18 14.08
CA LYS A 211 9.43 15.85 13.01
C LYS A 211 9.73 17.02 12.08
N LYS A 212 9.19 18.22 12.32
CA LYS A 212 9.29 19.38 11.41
C LYS A 212 8.92 19.02 9.97
N ALA A 213 8.04 18.04 9.78
CA ALA A 213 7.59 17.58 8.49
C ALA A 213 6.45 18.45 7.96
N GLY A 214 6.54 18.84 6.69
CA GLY A 214 5.44 19.52 6.00
C GLY A 214 4.33 18.50 5.68
N PHE A 215 3.06 18.88 5.87
CA PHE A 215 1.98 17.98 5.54
C PHE A 215 0.88 18.64 4.70
N LYS A 216 0.15 17.80 3.97
CA LYS A 216 -1.10 18.07 3.28
C LYS A 216 -2.15 17.09 3.77
N SER A 217 -3.40 17.53 3.92
CA SER A 217 -4.52 16.62 4.19
C SER A 217 -5.53 16.68 3.05
N THR A 218 -6.16 15.54 2.77
CA THR A 218 -7.32 15.51 1.89
C THR A 218 -8.58 15.95 2.66
N ASP A 219 -9.51 16.51 1.92
CA ASP A 219 -10.84 16.84 2.43
C ASP A 219 -11.88 16.14 1.56
N VAL A 220 -12.57 15.19 2.14
CA VAL A 220 -13.61 14.40 1.44
C VAL A 220 -14.75 15.26 0.90
N GLN A 221 -15.03 16.42 1.51
CA GLN A 221 -16.05 17.35 1.03
C GLN A 221 -15.71 17.98 -0.33
N ASN A 222 -14.44 17.97 -0.71
CA ASN A 222 -13.96 18.42 -2.01
C ASN A 222 -14.07 17.34 -3.10
N ILE A 223 -14.49 16.13 -2.77
CA ILE A 223 -14.69 15.03 -3.71
C ILE A 223 -16.11 15.11 -4.26
N LYS A 224 -16.25 15.17 -5.58
CA LYS A 224 -17.54 15.23 -6.29
C LYS A 224 -17.61 14.07 -7.26
N ILE A 225 -18.31 13.00 -6.90
CA ILE A 225 -18.57 11.88 -7.80
C ILE A 225 -19.73 12.28 -8.70
N THR A 226 -19.51 12.23 -10.02
CA THR A 226 -20.47 12.66 -11.04
C THR A 226 -21.07 11.52 -11.84
N ASP A 227 -20.41 10.37 -11.86
CA ASP A 227 -20.89 9.17 -12.55
C ASP A 227 -20.36 7.91 -11.87
N ARG A 228 -21.17 6.84 -11.87
CA ARG A 228 -20.83 5.49 -11.38
C ARG A 228 -21.37 4.43 -12.32
N SER A 229 -20.51 3.49 -12.67
CA SER A 229 -20.88 2.29 -13.41
C SER A 229 -19.98 1.13 -13.01
N ILE A 230 -20.37 -0.10 -13.38
CA ILE A 230 -19.53 -1.29 -13.17
C ILE A 230 -18.23 -1.26 -13.99
N HIS A 231 -18.08 -0.31 -14.90
CA HIS A 231 -16.89 -0.13 -15.74
C HIS A 231 -16.01 1.05 -15.29
N GLY A 232 -16.27 1.62 -14.12
CA GLY A 232 -15.54 2.74 -13.58
C GLY A 232 -16.45 3.86 -13.06
N GLN A 233 -15.82 4.85 -12.48
CA GLN A 233 -16.52 6.03 -11.92
C GLN A 233 -15.81 7.31 -12.35
N THR A 234 -16.55 8.42 -12.34
CA THR A 234 -16.01 9.75 -12.67
C THR A 234 -16.16 10.68 -11.49
N PHE A 235 -15.07 11.35 -11.13
CA PHE A 235 -15.08 12.28 -10.00
C PHE A 235 -14.25 13.53 -10.26
N GLY A 236 -14.39 14.53 -9.40
CA GLY A 236 -13.53 15.70 -9.33
C GLY A 236 -12.99 15.90 -7.92
N TYR A 237 -11.80 16.48 -7.83
CA TYR A 237 -11.16 16.86 -6.58
C TYR A 237 -10.29 18.10 -6.79
N LYS A 238 -10.58 19.19 -6.09
CA LYS A 238 -9.90 20.50 -6.23
C LYS A 238 -9.84 20.95 -7.70
N GLN A 239 -8.63 21.15 -8.24
CA GLN A 239 -8.39 21.56 -9.64
C GLN A 239 -8.63 20.43 -10.66
N TYR A 240 -8.68 19.18 -10.21
CA TYR A 240 -8.90 18.05 -11.09
C TYR A 240 -10.40 17.80 -11.29
N THR A 241 -10.86 17.82 -12.53
CA THR A 241 -12.29 17.65 -12.86
C THR A 241 -12.48 16.55 -13.89
N GLY A 242 -13.52 15.73 -13.75
CA GLY A 242 -13.83 14.69 -14.72
C GLY A 242 -12.77 13.57 -14.79
N ILE A 243 -12.11 13.26 -13.67
CA ILE A 243 -11.19 12.12 -13.60
C ILE A 243 -12.00 10.83 -13.72
N ARG A 244 -11.70 10.01 -14.70
CA ARG A 244 -12.20 8.64 -14.78
C ARG A 244 -11.30 7.73 -13.98
N LEU A 245 -11.88 7.02 -13.01
CA LEU A 245 -11.21 6.03 -12.18
C LEU A 245 -11.76 4.64 -12.50
N SER A 246 -10.89 3.71 -12.85
CA SER A 246 -11.27 2.31 -13.14
C SER A 246 -11.63 1.52 -11.88
N LEU A 247 -11.07 1.88 -10.73
CA LEU A 247 -11.37 1.23 -9.46
C LEU A 247 -12.75 1.68 -8.95
N LEU A 248 -13.55 0.73 -8.48
CA LEU A 248 -14.93 0.94 -8.06
C LEU A 248 -15.03 1.21 -6.56
N GLY A 249 -16.06 1.98 -6.19
CA GLY A 249 -16.38 2.33 -4.81
C GLY A 249 -15.99 3.75 -4.42
N ASP A 250 -16.84 4.39 -3.62
CA ASP A 250 -16.65 5.80 -3.21
C ASP A 250 -15.34 6.00 -2.45
N TYR A 251 -14.96 5.04 -1.61
CA TYR A 251 -13.67 5.02 -0.90
C TYR A 251 -12.46 5.04 -1.85
N GLN A 252 -12.60 4.57 -3.09
CA GLN A 252 -11.52 4.66 -4.07
C GLN A 252 -11.34 6.10 -4.58
N CYS A 253 -12.39 6.92 -4.61
CA CYS A 253 -12.25 8.35 -4.88
C CYS A 253 -11.52 9.07 -3.74
N GLU A 254 -11.71 8.64 -2.49
CA GLU A 254 -10.96 9.14 -1.35
C GLU A 254 -9.49 8.75 -1.42
N ASN A 255 -9.20 7.49 -1.75
CA ASN A 255 -7.84 7.02 -2.01
C ASN A 255 -7.19 7.78 -3.18
N ALA A 256 -7.95 8.04 -4.25
CA ALA A 256 -7.48 8.80 -5.40
C ALA A 256 -7.17 10.26 -5.03
N ALA A 257 -7.94 10.89 -4.12
CA ALA A 257 -7.63 12.22 -3.61
C ALA A 257 -6.27 12.26 -2.89
N VAL A 258 -5.91 11.22 -2.12
CA VAL A 258 -4.57 11.07 -1.52
C VAL A 258 -3.50 11.00 -2.61
N VAL A 259 -3.74 10.23 -3.66
CA VAL A 259 -2.79 10.10 -4.79
C VAL A 259 -2.60 11.44 -5.51
N LEU A 260 -3.67 12.22 -5.71
CA LEU A 260 -3.57 13.55 -6.31
C LEU A 260 -2.72 14.49 -5.47
N GLU A 261 -2.84 14.46 -4.14
CA GLU A 261 -1.97 15.24 -3.25
C GLU A 261 -0.51 14.74 -3.30
N ILE A 262 -0.28 13.42 -3.44
CA ILE A 262 1.08 12.88 -3.64
C ILE A 262 1.67 13.43 -4.95
N MET A 263 0.93 13.42 -6.06
CA MET A 263 1.38 13.95 -7.35
C MET A 263 1.69 15.45 -7.26
N ASP A 264 0.83 16.23 -6.59
CA ASP A 264 1.07 17.64 -6.35
C ASP A 264 2.34 17.90 -5.51
N CYS A 265 2.60 17.07 -4.50
CA CYS A 265 3.83 17.15 -3.69
C CYS A 265 5.07 16.85 -4.52
N LEU A 266 5.05 15.79 -5.33
CA LEU A 266 6.15 15.43 -6.22
C LEU A 266 6.41 16.52 -7.26
N THR A 267 5.35 17.08 -7.86
CA THR A 267 5.46 18.18 -8.83
C THR A 267 6.12 19.41 -8.19
N ARG A 268 5.76 19.77 -6.96
CA ARG A 268 6.40 20.89 -6.21
C ARG A 268 7.86 20.62 -5.88
N LYS A 269 8.27 19.36 -5.76
CA LYS A 269 9.68 18.96 -5.62
C LYS A 269 10.45 18.98 -6.94
N GLY A 270 9.81 19.35 -8.05
CA GLY A 270 10.43 19.48 -9.37
C GLY A 270 10.36 18.22 -10.24
N TYR A 271 9.65 17.18 -9.82
CA TYR A 271 9.41 16.01 -10.68
C TYR A 271 8.39 16.33 -11.76
N ARG A 272 8.67 15.92 -13.00
CA ARG A 272 7.79 16.18 -14.14
C ARG A 272 6.68 15.15 -14.20
N ILE A 273 5.49 15.53 -13.75
CA ILE A 273 4.29 14.69 -13.82
C ILE A 273 3.26 15.44 -14.66
N PRO A 274 3.15 15.11 -15.98
CA PRO A 274 2.16 15.75 -16.84
C PRO A 274 0.75 15.46 -16.37
N VAL A 275 -0.14 16.45 -16.47
CA VAL A 275 -1.54 16.28 -16.02
C VAL A 275 -2.28 15.15 -16.74
N ASN A 276 -1.99 14.94 -18.03
CA ASN A 276 -2.54 13.79 -18.78
C ASN A 276 -2.08 12.45 -18.20
N ALA A 277 -0.84 12.34 -17.67
CA ALA A 277 -0.38 11.11 -17.03
C ALA A 277 -1.20 10.80 -15.76
N VAL A 278 -1.67 11.83 -15.04
CA VAL A 278 -2.57 11.64 -13.88
C VAL A 278 -3.92 11.07 -14.33
N TYR A 279 -4.53 11.66 -15.37
CA TYR A 279 -5.82 11.20 -15.90
C TYR A 279 -5.73 9.79 -16.50
N ASP A 280 -4.72 9.54 -17.31
CA ASP A 280 -4.53 8.24 -17.97
C ASP A 280 -4.16 7.15 -16.95
N GLY A 281 -3.33 7.46 -15.95
CA GLY A 281 -2.98 6.54 -14.87
C GLY A 281 -4.19 6.15 -14.02
N MET A 282 -5.04 7.11 -13.64
CA MET A 282 -6.29 6.83 -12.92
C MET A 282 -7.27 5.99 -13.73
N LYS A 283 -7.36 6.24 -15.04
CA LYS A 283 -8.22 5.49 -15.97
C LYS A 283 -7.75 4.07 -16.19
N ASN A 284 -6.43 3.83 -16.19
CA ASN A 284 -5.83 2.56 -16.59
C ASN A 284 -5.39 1.69 -15.39
N VAL A 285 -5.46 2.22 -14.16
CA VAL A 285 -5.06 1.44 -12.98
C VAL A 285 -5.92 0.20 -12.81
N TYR A 286 -5.25 -0.91 -12.51
CA TYR A 286 -5.89 -2.16 -12.12
C TYR A 286 -5.37 -2.61 -10.77
N TRP A 287 -6.27 -3.00 -9.87
CA TRP A 287 -5.92 -3.51 -8.56
C TRP A 287 -6.87 -4.62 -8.14
N GLN A 288 -6.36 -5.84 -8.08
CA GLN A 288 -7.15 -7.05 -7.82
C GLN A 288 -7.75 -7.09 -6.41
N GLY A 289 -8.90 -7.75 -6.28
CA GLY A 289 -9.54 -8.03 -4.99
C GLY A 289 -10.06 -6.80 -4.25
N ARG A 290 -10.40 -5.71 -4.96
CA ARG A 290 -11.02 -4.51 -4.37
C ARG A 290 -12.26 -4.13 -5.15
N PHE A 291 -13.40 -4.71 -4.74
CA PHE A 291 -14.69 -4.62 -5.42
C PHE A 291 -14.55 -4.92 -6.92
N GLU A 292 -13.81 -5.96 -7.20
CA GLU A 292 -13.43 -6.37 -8.55
C GLU A 292 -14.51 -7.21 -9.18
N ILE A 293 -14.99 -6.81 -10.35
CA ILE A 293 -15.96 -7.55 -11.13
C ILE A 293 -15.20 -8.53 -12.04
N LEU A 294 -15.25 -9.82 -11.70
CA LEU A 294 -14.62 -10.87 -12.48
C LEU A 294 -15.48 -11.34 -13.65
N SER A 295 -16.81 -11.25 -13.52
CA SER A 295 -17.79 -11.62 -14.56
C SER A 295 -19.05 -10.80 -14.39
N GLU A 296 -19.69 -10.47 -15.50
CA GLU A 296 -20.96 -9.74 -15.52
C GLU A 296 -22.19 -10.67 -15.71
N ALA A 297 -21.98 -11.86 -16.24
CA ALA A 297 -23.05 -12.82 -16.48
C ALA A 297 -22.59 -14.28 -16.28
N PRO A 298 -22.84 -14.90 -15.11
CA PRO A 298 -23.43 -14.30 -13.92
C PRO A 298 -22.52 -13.26 -13.29
N LEU A 299 -23.08 -12.28 -12.60
CA LEU A 299 -22.30 -11.29 -11.87
C LEU A 299 -21.48 -11.96 -10.77
N PHE A 300 -20.16 -11.77 -10.82
CA PHE A 300 -19.23 -12.31 -9.82
C PHE A 300 -18.27 -11.20 -9.37
N ILE A 301 -18.32 -10.87 -8.07
CA ILE A 301 -17.54 -9.81 -7.46
C ILE A 301 -16.60 -10.41 -6.43
N VAL A 302 -15.35 -9.95 -6.40
CA VAL A 302 -14.36 -10.30 -5.38
C VAL A 302 -13.97 -9.04 -4.62
N ASP A 303 -13.99 -9.12 -3.28
CA ASP A 303 -13.52 -8.05 -2.41
C ASP A 303 -12.72 -8.61 -1.23
N GLY A 304 -11.67 -7.89 -0.84
CA GLY A 304 -10.80 -8.23 0.28
C GLY A 304 -11.23 -7.63 1.62
N ALA A 305 -12.48 -7.21 1.77
CA ALA A 305 -13.01 -6.71 3.04
C ALA A 305 -12.92 -7.79 4.13
N HIS A 306 -12.23 -7.47 5.23
CA HIS A 306 -11.95 -8.42 6.31
C HIS A 306 -11.90 -7.76 7.68
N ASN A 307 -12.25 -6.48 7.79
CA ASN A 307 -12.40 -5.73 9.02
C ASN A 307 -13.70 -4.90 8.99
N PRO A 308 -14.18 -4.36 10.11
CA PRO A 308 -15.46 -3.64 10.16
C PRO A 308 -15.60 -2.51 9.14
N ASP A 309 -14.58 -1.68 8.98
CA ASP A 309 -14.58 -0.57 8.01
C ASP A 309 -14.67 -1.08 6.56
N GLY A 310 -13.87 -2.10 6.22
CA GLY A 310 -13.91 -2.73 4.89
C GLY A 310 -15.28 -3.34 4.56
N ILE A 311 -15.94 -3.99 5.54
CA ILE A 311 -17.28 -4.57 5.34
C ILE A 311 -18.34 -3.48 5.15
N ASN A 312 -18.26 -2.39 5.92
CA ASN A 312 -19.16 -1.26 5.72
C ASN A 312 -18.96 -0.62 4.34
N ALA A 313 -17.73 -0.51 3.87
CA ALA A 313 -17.42 -0.03 2.52
C ALA A 313 -17.97 -0.98 1.44
N LEU A 314 -17.81 -2.29 1.59
CA LEU A 314 -18.38 -3.29 0.69
C LEU A 314 -19.90 -3.19 0.63
N ARG A 315 -20.58 -3.09 1.79
CA ARG A 315 -22.03 -2.91 1.87
C ARG A 315 -22.46 -1.64 1.11
N ALA A 316 -21.83 -0.51 1.39
CA ALA A 316 -22.15 0.75 0.70
C ALA A 316 -21.98 0.63 -0.82
N ASN A 317 -20.96 -0.06 -1.29
CA ASN A 317 -20.75 -0.31 -2.71
C ASN A 317 -21.87 -1.16 -3.31
N LEU A 318 -22.25 -2.27 -2.67
CA LEU A 318 -23.34 -3.10 -3.16
C LEU A 318 -24.66 -2.31 -3.24
N GLU A 319 -24.97 -1.49 -2.25
CA GLU A 319 -26.15 -0.61 -2.24
C GLU A 319 -26.07 0.44 -3.37
N ASN A 320 -24.91 1.04 -3.63
CA ASN A 320 -24.72 2.09 -4.63
C ASN A 320 -24.72 1.58 -6.08
N TYR A 321 -24.15 0.39 -6.32
CA TYR A 321 -23.99 -0.15 -7.69
C TYR A 321 -25.10 -1.12 -8.08
N PHE A 322 -25.78 -1.77 -7.11
CA PHE A 322 -26.70 -2.88 -7.37
C PHE A 322 -27.97 -2.76 -6.49
N THR A 323 -28.61 -1.60 -6.52
CA THR A 323 -29.79 -1.31 -5.69
C THR A 323 -30.91 -2.36 -5.91
N GLY A 324 -31.30 -3.05 -4.84
CA GLY A 324 -32.42 -4.01 -4.84
C GLY A 324 -32.04 -5.42 -5.32
N GLU A 325 -30.81 -5.65 -5.72
CA GLU A 325 -30.34 -6.98 -6.10
C GLU A 325 -30.10 -7.89 -4.87
N LYS A 326 -30.20 -9.20 -5.09
CA LYS A 326 -29.90 -10.22 -4.08
C LYS A 326 -28.59 -10.91 -4.39
N PHE A 327 -27.75 -11.04 -3.37
CA PHE A 327 -26.43 -11.65 -3.49
C PHE A 327 -26.34 -12.97 -2.72
N ILE A 328 -25.49 -13.86 -3.23
CA ILE A 328 -24.98 -15.02 -2.49
C ILE A 328 -23.56 -14.65 -2.07
N PHE A 329 -23.30 -14.65 -0.75
CA PHE A 329 -21.98 -14.38 -0.20
C PHE A 329 -21.23 -15.68 0.07
N ILE A 330 -19.96 -15.72 -0.39
CA ILE A 330 -18.98 -16.75 -0.01
C ILE A 330 -17.89 -16.02 0.76
N THR A 331 -17.77 -16.27 2.06
CA THR A 331 -16.86 -15.52 2.94
C THR A 331 -15.85 -16.45 3.60
N GLY A 332 -14.62 -15.93 3.75
CA GLY A 332 -13.56 -16.57 4.53
C GLY A 332 -12.80 -15.51 5.33
N ILE A 333 -12.88 -15.57 6.66
CA ILE A 333 -12.30 -14.57 7.54
C ILE A 333 -11.52 -15.26 8.67
N LEU A 334 -10.35 -14.71 8.98
CA LEU A 334 -9.52 -15.21 10.08
C LEU A 334 -10.16 -14.88 11.43
N ARG A 335 -10.01 -15.79 12.41
CA ARG A 335 -10.64 -15.68 13.75
C ARG A 335 -10.24 -14.43 14.53
N ASP A 336 -9.05 -13.90 14.31
CA ASP A 336 -8.50 -12.72 14.99
C ASP A 336 -9.15 -11.39 14.54
N LYS A 337 -9.97 -11.40 13.48
CA LYS A 337 -10.61 -10.20 12.93
C LYS A 337 -11.93 -9.79 13.58
N GLY A 338 -12.49 -10.60 14.50
CA GLY A 338 -13.62 -10.24 15.37
C GLY A 338 -14.96 -9.94 14.67
N ILE A 339 -15.21 -10.51 13.50
CA ILE A 339 -16.30 -10.09 12.59
C ILE A 339 -17.55 -10.99 12.65
N THR A 340 -17.58 -11.95 13.55
CA THR A 340 -18.67 -12.97 13.59
C THR A 340 -20.08 -12.41 13.67
N ASP A 341 -20.27 -11.20 14.21
CA ASP A 341 -21.60 -10.60 14.41
C ASP A 341 -22.02 -9.60 13.31
N GLN A 342 -21.16 -9.32 12.33
CA GLN A 342 -21.41 -8.28 11.32
C GLN A 342 -21.97 -8.82 9.99
N TYR A 343 -22.07 -10.13 9.84
CA TYR A 343 -22.67 -10.77 8.65
C TYR A 343 -24.13 -11.24 8.86
N ALA A 344 -24.73 -10.91 10.00
CA ALA A 344 -26.13 -11.23 10.31
C ALA A 344 -27.11 -10.20 9.74
#